data_b0993264f8c9cea87df5e7d90f1d4d82
#
_entry.id   b0993264f8c9cea87df5e7d90f1d4d82
#
_cell.length_a   1.000
_cell.length_b   1.000
_cell.length_c   1.000
_cell.angle_alpha   90.00
_cell.angle_beta   90.00
_cell.angle_gamma   90.00
#
_symmetry.space_group_name_H-M   'P 1'
#
loop_
_entity.id
_entity.type
_entity.pdbx_description
1 polymer ?
#
loop_
_entity_poly.entity_id
_entity_poly.type
_entity_poly.pdbx_seq_one_letter_code
_entity_poly.pdbx_strand_id
1 'polypeptide(L)'
;MPRFFRRFREGLFDEDDLRRRANELADFVAEARQAYRIAAPFALGYSNGANIAAAMALLRPQTLVGAILLRAMAPFAAPPKPDLSGMPALILSGLSDPIVPAASVERLALALSAAGARVERETVRANHGLSQDDVVRAKAFLEREVSSQKARGSS
;
A
#
# COMPACT_ATOMS: atom_id res chain seq x y z
N MET A 1 14.15 -16.67 3.80
CA MET A 1 13.89 -15.27 4.16
C MET A 1 12.58 -15.17 4.93
N PRO A 2 12.55 -14.49 6.07
CA PRO A 2 11.27 -14.25 6.75
C PRO A 2 10.36 -13.44 5.84
N ARG A 3 9.09 -13.87 5.74
CA ARG A 3 8.06 -13.20 4.95
C ARG A 3 7.02 -12.61 5.89
N PHE A 4 6.38 -11.52 5.49
CA PHE A 4 5.32 -10.90 6.26
C PHE A 4 4.09 -11.81 6.43
N PHE A 5 3.85 -12.74 5.47
CA PHE A 5 2.73 -13.68 5.48
C PHE A 5 3.04 -14.89 4.57
N ARG A 6 2.24 -15.95 4.71
CA ARG A 6 2.37 -17.16 3.91
C ARG A 6 1.79 -17.00 2.50
N ARG A 7 2.36 -17.75 1.56
CA ARG A 7 1.84 -17.93 0.19
C ARG A 7 1.71 -19.43 -0.09
N PHE A 8 0.65 -19.80 -0.78
CA PHE A 8 0.51 -21.18 -1.28
C PHE A 8 1.38 -21.41 -2.52
N ARG A 9 1.46 -20.39 -3.39
CA ARG A 9 2.32 -20.33 -4.59
C ARG A 9 2.48 -18.87 -5.02
N GLU A 10 3.29 -18.63 -6.01
CA GLU A 10 3.44 -17.30 -6.60
C GLU A 10 2.08 -16.77 -7.09
N GLY A 11 1.69 -15.58 -6.64
CA GLY A 11 0.41 -14.95 -6.97
C GLY A 11 -0.83 -15.46 -6.22
N LEU A 12 -0.68 -16.46 -5.32
CA LEU A 12 -1.76 -16.96 -4.48
C LEU A 12 -1.39 -16.80 -3.00
N PHE A 13 -2.03 -15.85 -2.33
CA PHE A 13 -1.82 -15.59 -0.91
C PHE A 13 -2.65 -16.55 -0.04
N ASP A 14 -2.12 -16.84 1.15
CA ASP A 14 -2.91 -17.31 2.27
C ASP A 14 -3.62 -16.06 2.84
N GLU A 15 -4.88 -15.84 2.41
CA GLU A 15 -5.62 -14.64 2.80
C GLU A 15 -5.88 -14.57 4.30
N ASP A 16 -6.06 -15.70 4.98
CA ASP A 16 -6.28 -15.73 6.43
C ASP A 16 -5.00 -15.33 7.17
N ASP A 17 -3.85 -15.86 6.75
CA ASP A 17 -2.56 -15.43 7.30
C ASP A 17 -2.28 -13.96 7.00
N LEU A 18 -2.56 -13.50 5.78
CA LEU A 18 -2.41 -12.11 5.39
C LEU A 18 -3.29 -11.17 6.24
N ARG A 19 -4.57 -11.53 6.46
CA ARG A 19 -5.49 -10.77 7.31
C ARG A 19 -4.98 -10.66 8.74
N ARG A 20 -4.55 -11.79 9.30
CA ARG A 20 -3.99 -11.83 10.66
C ARG A 20 -2.75 -10.93 10.76
N ARG A 21 -1.79 -11.09 9.85
CA ARG A 21 -0.54 -10.30 9.86
C ARG A 21 -0.76 -8.82 9.62
N ALA A 22 -1.69 -8.45 8.75
CA ALA A 22 -2.05 -7.05 8.53
C ALA A 22 -2.67 -6.42 9.77
N ASN A 23 -3.53 -7.14 10.51
CA ASN A 23 -4.07 -6.67 11.76
C ASN A 23 -3.00 -6.54 12.86
N GLU A 24 -2.12 -7.54 13.02
CA GLU A 24 -0.98 -7.48 13.96
C GLU A 24 -0.09 -6.26 13.68
N LEU A 25 0.21 -6.00 12.39
CA LEU A 25 1.00 -4.83 12.01
C LEU A 25 0.27 -3.51 12.28
N ALA A 26 -1.04 -3.46 12.05
CA ALA A 26 -1.84 -2.28 12.36
C ALA A 26 -1.89 -1.99 13.86
N ASP A 27 -2.00 -3.04 14.69
CA ASP A 27 -1.95 -2.91 16.15
C ASP A 27 -0.59 -2.39 16.61
N PHE A 28 0.51 -2.92 16.05
CA PHE A 28 1.86 -2.42 16.32
C PHE A 28 2.01 -0.93 15.95
N VAL A 29 1.49 -0.52 14.78
CA VAL A 29 1.51 0.90 14.37
C VAL A 29 0.70 1.76 15.34
N ALA A 30 -0.46 1.28 15.79
CA ALA A 30 -1.29 2.01 16.77
C ALA A 30 -0.57 2.18 18.10
N GLU A 31 0.07 1.13 18.62
CA GLU A 31 0.88 1.18 19.85
C GLU A 31 2.09 2.13 19.70
N ALA A 32 2.81 2.06 18.58
CA ALA A 32 3.93 2.96 18.31
C ALA A 32 3.48 4.42 18.22
N ARG A 33 2.35 4.70 17.57
CA ARG A 33 1.78 6.05 17.52
C ARG A 33 1.47 6.60 18.91
N GLN A 34 0.89 5.77 19.75
CA GLN A 34 0.59 6.16 21.14
C GLN A 34 1.86 6.39 21.95
N ALA A 35 2.82 5.45 21.88
CA ALA A 35 4.06 5.51 22.65
C ALA A 35 4.93 6.73 22.28
N TYR A 36 5.05 7.02 20.98
CA TYR A 36 5.88 8.12 20.46
C TYR A 36 5.10 9.41 20.20
N ARG A 37 3.78 9.44 20.42
CA ARG A 37 2.90 10.58 20.16
C ARG A 37 3.01 11.12 18.75
N ILE A 38 3.01 10.22 17.76
CA ILE A 38 3.11 10.56 16.33
C ILE A 38 1.78 10.37 15.63
N ALA A 39 1.58 11.14 14.56
CA ALA A 39 0.43 10.99 13.66
C ALA A 39 0.45 9.65 12.91
N ALA A 40 -0.65 9.31 12.25
CA ALA A 40 -0.69 8.15 11.37
C ALA A 40 0.36 8.28 10.26
N PRO A 41 1.15 7.24 9.98
CA PRO A 41 2.24 7.29 9.01
C PRO A 41 1.76 7.07 7.58
N PHE A 42 2.59 7.46 6.62
CA PHE A 42 2.58 6.86 5.28
C PHE A 42 3.21 5.47 5.32
N ALA A 43 2.64 4.53 4.58
CA ALA A 43 3.31 3.28 4.30
C ALA A 43 4.09 3.37 2.98
N LEU A 44 5.32 2.89 2.97
CA LEU A 44 6.10 2.62 1.76
C LEU A 44 6.41 1.12 1.76
N GLY A 45 5.82 0.39 0.82
CA GLY A 45 5.99 -1.04 0.71
C GLY A 45 6.50 -1.48 -0.66
N TYR A 46 7.30 -2.54 -0.67
CA TYR A 46 7.79 -3.19 -1.88
C TYR A 46 7.42 -4.67 -1.86
N SER A 47 6.85 -5.16 -2.97
CA SER A 47 6.46 -6.57 -3.16
C SER A 47 5.57 -7.07 -2.00
N ASN A 48 5.99 -8.02 -1.19
CA ASN A 48 5.23 -8.47 -0.03
C ASN A 48 4.93 -7.35 0.98
N GLY A 49 5.87 -6.41 1.16
CA GLY A 49 5.66 -5.22 1.99
C GLY A 49 4.56 -4.30 1.44
N ALA A 50 4.45 -4.19 0.12
CA ALA A 50 3.36 -3.45 -0.51
C ALA A 50 2.02 -4.18 -0.36
N ASN A 51 2.01 -5.50 -0.49
CA ASN A 51 0.80 -6.31 -0.35
C ASN A 51 0.20 -6.24 1.07
N ILE A 52 1.05 -6.34 2.10
CA ILE A 52 0.59 -6.21 3.49
C ILE A 52 0.16 -4.77 3.83
N ALA A 53 0.82 -3.76 3.28
CA ALA A 53 0.40 -2.36 3.45
C ALA A 53 -0.97 -2.09 2.82
N ALA A 54 -1.22 -2.63 1.62
CA ALA A 54 -2.52 -2.57 0.97
C ALA A 54 -3.61 -3.30 1.77
N ALA A 55 -3.29 -4.50 2.29
CA ALA A 55 -4.19 -5.26 3.17
C ALA A 55 -4.52 -4.48 4.44
N MET A 56 -3.52 -3.86 5.07
CA MET A 56 -3.70 -3.04 6.26
C MET A 56 -4.61 -1.84 6.00
N ALA A 57 -4.42 -1.13 4.89
CA ALA A 57 -5.29 0.00 4.51
C ALA A 57 -6.75 -0.45 4.34
N LEU A 58 -6.98 -1.59 3.68
CA LEU A 58 -8.32 -2.13 3.45
C LEU A 58 -8.99 -2.70 4.71
N LEU A 59 -8.22 -3.21 5.67
CA LEU A 59 -8.77 -3.80 6.91
C LEU A 59 -8.87 -2.80 8.05
N ARG A 60 -7.95 -1.86 8.12
CA ARG A 60 -7.78 -0.91 9.24
C ARG A 60 -7.56 0.51 8.71
N PRO A 61 -8.61 1.16 8.16
CA PRO A 61 -8.50 2.39 7.34
C PRO A 61 -7.86 3.58 8.07
N GLN A 62 -7.91 3.61 9.41
CA GLN A 62 -7.37 4.71 10.22
C GLN A 62 -5.87 4.57 10.55
N THR A 63 -5.25 3.46 10.12
CA THR A 63 -3.86 3.16 10.47
C THR A 63 -2.86 4.01 9.69
N LEU A 64 -3.20 4.34 8.44
CA LEU A 64 -2.33 5.04 7.49
C LEU A 64 -2.98 6.33 7.01
N VAL A 65 -2.16 7.35 6.76
CA VAL A 65 -2.60 8.58 6.06
C VAL A 65 -2.37 8.53 4.56
N GLY A 66 -1.64 7.55 4.07
CA GLY A 66 -1.36 7.31 2.66
C GLY A 66 -0.49 6.09 2.44
N ALA A 67 -0.37 5.65 1.20
CA ALA A 67 0.43 4.47 0.85
C ALA A 67 1.17 4.64 -0.48
N ILE A 68 2.40 4.15 -0.53
CA ILE A 68 3.21 4.01 -1.73
C ILE A 68 3.51 2.51 -1.90
N LEU A 69 2.96 1.93 -2.95
CA LEU A 69 2.88 0.49 -3.16
C LEU A 69 3.68 0.10 -4.41
N LEU A 70 4.90 -0.40 -4.20
CA LEU A 70 5.82 -0.77 -5.27
C LEU A 70 5.70 -2.29 -5.55
N ARG A 71 5.40 -2.65 -6.80
CA ARG A 71 5.23 -4.06 -7.24
C ARG A 71 4.17 -4.79 -6.41
N ALA A 72 3.05 -4.12 -6.13
CA ALA A 72 1.96 -4.67 -5.33
C ALA A 72 1.00 -5.51 -6.16
N MET A 73 0.41 -6.52 -5.52
CA MET A 73 -0.72 -7.30 -6.02
C MET A 73 -1.96 -7.07 -5.15
N ALA A 74 -3.14 -7.34 -5.70
CA ALA A 74 -4.37 -7.35 -4.93
C ALA A 74 -4.29 -8.37 -3.78
N PRO A 75 -4.45 -7.94 -2.52
CA PRO A 75 -4.26 -8.82 -1.37
C PRO A 75 -5.42 -9.80 -1.16
N PHE A 76 -6.61 -9.49 -1.66
CA PHE A 76 -7.83 -10.25 -1.45
C PHE A 76 -8.59 -10.48 -2.75
N ALA A 77 -9.19 -11.66 -2.90
CA ALA A 77 -10.11 -11.96 -4.00
C ALA A 77 -11.41 -11.14 -3.86
N ALA A 78 -11.93 -11.03 -2.64
CA ALA A 78 -13.08 -10.21 -2.26
C ALA A 78 -12.65 -9.17 -1.22
N PRO A 79 -12.16 -8.00 -1.64
CA PRO A 79 -11.67 -6.98 -0.72
C PRO A 79 -12.81 -6.34 0.07
N PRO A 80 -12.59 -6.00 1.36
CA PRO A 80 -13.52 -5.17 2.10
C PRO A 80 -13.58 -3.77 1.48
N LYS A 81 -14.66 -3.04 1.76
CA LYS A 81 -14.86 -1.66 1.33
C LYS A 81 -14.92 -0.72 2.54
N PRO A 82 -13.79 -0.43 3.19
CA PRO A 82 -13.76 0.57 4.25
C PRO A 82 -13.92 1.97 3.69
N ASP A 83 -14.02 2.95 4.56
CA ASP A 83 -13.93 4.36 4.16
C ASP A 83 -12.46 4.80 4.13
N LEU A 84 -11.92 4.94 2.93
CA LEU A 84 -10.60 5.51 2.64
C LEU A 84 -10.69 6.90 2.01
N SER A 85 -11.77 7.62 2.25
CA SER A 85 -12.03 8.93 1.61
C SER A 85 -10.85 9.87 1.75
N GLY A 86 -10.31 10.28 0.60
CA GLY A 86 -9.20 11.22 0.50
C GLY A 86 -7.81 10.64 0.80
N MET A 87 -7.69 9.36 1.18
CA MET A 87 -6.38 8.74 1.40
C MET A 87 -5.58 8.67 0.08
N PRO A 88 -4.41 9.31 -0.02
CA PRO A 88 -3.58 9.22 -1.22
C PRO A 88 -2.89 7.86 -1.29
N ALA A 89 -2.93 7.23 -2.45
CA ALA A 89 -2.24 5.98 -2.73
C ALA A 89 -1.53 6.02 -4.09
N LEU A 90 -0.24 5.73 -4.11
CA LEU A 90 0.55 5.57 -5.33
C LEU A 90 0.84 4.09 -5.55
N ILE A 91 0.52 3.59 -6.73
CA ILE A 91 0.88 2.23 -7.18
C ILE A 91 1.93 2.35 -8.28
N LEU A 92 3.13 1.81 -8.03
CA LEU A 92 4.23 1.77 -9.00
C LEU A 92 4.44 0.34 -9.50
N SER A 93 4.23 0.15 -10.80
CA SER A 93 4.36 -1.14 -11.48
C SER A 93 5.59 -1.15 -12.39
N GLY A 94 6.25 -2.30 -12.54
CA GLY A 94 7.29 -2.51 -13.54
C GLY A 94 6.69 -2.93 -14.88
N LEU A 95 7.09 -2.28 -15.96
CA LEU A 95 6.60 -2.59 -17.31
C LEU A 95 6.87 -4.04 -17.72
N SER A 96 8.00 -4.59 -17.29
CA SER A 96 8.46 -5.95 -17.62
C SER A 96 8.51 -6.85 -16.38
N ASP A 97 7.62 -6.60 -15.41
CA ASP A 97 7.54 -7.41 -14.18
C ASP A 97 6.92 -8.79 -14.48
N PRO A 98 7.68 -9.89 -14.38
CA PRO A 98 7.16 -11.22 -14.65
C PRO A 98 6.38 -11.83 -13.46
N ILE A 99 6.41 -11.18 -12.28
CA ILE A 99 5.85 -11.71 -11.04
C ILE A 99 4.47 -11.12 -10.76
N VAL A 100 4.28 -9.82 -11.06
CA VAL A 100 3.04 -9.10 -10.77
C VAL A 100 2.17 -9.01 -12.01
N PRO A 101 1.06 -9.77 -12.09
CA PRO A 101 0.14 -9.69 -13.21
C PRO A 101 -0.56 -8.32 -13.27
N ALA A 102 -0.65 -7.74 -14.47
CA ALA A 102 -1.34 -6.46 -14.69
C ALA A 102 -2.79 -6.47 -14.17
N ALA A 103 -3.50 -7.59 -14.34
CA ALA A 103 -4.85 -7.76 -13.81
C ALA A 103 -4.93 -7.69 -12.28
N SER A 104 -3.88 -8.10 -11.57
CA SER A 104 -3.82 -7.97 -10.12
C SER A 104 -3.62 -6.53 -9.67
N VAL A 105 -2.78 -5.78 -10.38
CA VAL A 105 -2.60 -4.33 -10.15
C VAL A 105 -3.91 -3.59 -10.39
N GLU A 106 -4.64 -3.94 -11.45
CA GLU A 106 -5.95 -3.36 -11.75
C GLU A 106 -6.95 -3.60 -10.61
N ARG A 107 -7.07 -4.84 -10.15
CA ARG A 107 -7.96 -5.18 -9.03
C ARG A 107 -7.59 -4.42 -7.75
N LEU A 108 -6.29 -4.26 -7.45
CA LEU A 108 -5.84 -3.47 -6.31
C LEU A 108 -6.28 -2.01 -6.43
N ALA A 109 -6.03 -1.40 -7.58
CA ALA A 109 -6.41 0.00 -7.83
C ALA A 109 -7.92 0.19 -7.72
N LEU A 110 -8.71 -0.71 -8.29
CA LEU A 110 -10.18 -0.68 -8.20
C LEU A 110 -10.66 -0.83 -6.75
N ALA A 111 -10.06 -1.75 -5.96
CA ALA A 111 -10.44 -1.95 -4.57
C ALA A 111 -10.19 -0.69 -3.72
N LEU A 112 -9.02 -0.07 -3.86
CA LEU A 112 -8.69 1.17 -3.15
C LEU A 112 -9.57 2.35 -3.59
N SER A 113 -9.80 2.51 -4.90
CA SER A 113 -10.66 3.56 -5.44
C SER A 113 -12.12 3.38 -5.01
N ALA A 114 -12.64 2.14 -5.01
CA ALA A 114 -13.99 1.84 -4.55
C ALA A 114 -14.20 2.11 -3.05
N ALA A 115 -13.12 2.11 -2.28
CA ALA A 115 -13.11 2.50 -0.88
C ALA A 115 -12.94 4.02 -0.67
N GLY A 116 -12.80 4.81 -1.74
CA GLY A 116 -12.69 6.27 -1.69
C GLY A 116 -11.25 6.83 -1.70
N ALA A 117 -10.23 5.98 -1.83
CA ALA A 117 -8.85 6.44 -1.92
C ALA A 117 -8.60 7.22 -3.24
N ARG A 118 -7.72 8.20 -3.18
CA ARG A 118 -7.17 8.88 -4.37
C ARG A 118 -5.99 8.08 -4.91
N VAL A 119 -6.24 7.23 -5.89
CA VAL A 119 -5.26 6.31 -6.44
C VAL A 119 -4.57 6.91 -7.66
N GLU A 120 -3.25 7.01 -7.59
CA GLU A 120 -2.37 7.28 -8.74
C GLU A 120 -1.67 5.97 -9.14
N ARG A 121 -1.63 5.72 -10.45
CA ARG A 121 -0.96 4.54 -11.01
C ARG A 121 0.08 4.98 -12.00
N GLU A 122 1.30 4.51 -11.81
CA GLU A 122 2.39 4.76 -12.74
C GLU A 122 3.14 3.47 -13.07
N THR A 123 3.71 3.42 -14.27
CA THR A 123 4.53 2.30 -14.72
C THR A 123 5.94 2.81 -15.01
N VAL A 124 6.92 2.13 -14.45
CA VAL A 124 8.33 2.42 -14.69
C VAL A 124 8.95 1.38 -15.63
N ARG A 125 9.97 1.76 -16.36
CA ARG A 125 10.74 0.84 -17.23
C ARG A 125 11.67 -0.03 -16.39
N ALA A 126 11.08 -1.00 -15.68
CA ALA A 126 11.79 -1.93 -14.82
C ALA A 126 11.08 -3.29 -14.81
N ASN A 127 11.77 -4.30 -14.32
CA ASN A 127 11.20 -5.59 -13.96
C ASN A 127 10.62 -5.55 -12.52
N HIS A 128 10.63 -6.69 -11.81
CA HIS A 128 10.20 -6.75 -10.42
C HIS A 128 11.13 -5.96 -9.47
N GLY A 129 12.40 -5.84 -9.80
CA GLY A 129 13.38 -5.08 -8.99
C GLY A 129 13.09 -3.58 -8.98
N LEU A 130 13.56 -2.92 -7.93
CA LEU A 130 13.48 -1.46 -7.79
C LEU A 130 14.45 -0.77 -8.75
N SER A 131 14.04 0.38 -9.24
CA SER A 131 14.82 1.26 -10.10
C SER A 131 14.96 2.65 -9.47
N GLN A 132 15.85 3.46 -10.02
CA GLN A 132 15.98 4.88 -9.61
C GLN A 132 14.69 5.66 -9.86
N ASP A 133 13.95 5.34 -10.93
CA ASP A 133 12.65 5.96 -11.23
C ASP A 133 11.63 5.72 -10.13
N ASP A 134 11.63 4.54 -9.52
CA ASP A 134 10.73 4.25 -8.38
C ASP A 134 10.99 5.21 -7.21
N VAL A 135 12.26 5.43 -6.89
CA VAL A 135 12.67 6.33 -5.80
C VAL A 135 12.27 7.77 -6.10
N VAL A 136 12.53 8.24 -7.32
CA VAL A 136 12.19 9.61 -7.74
C VAL A 136 10.68 9.85 -7.67
N ARG A 137 9.86 8.91 -8.18
CA ARG A 137 8.40 9.04 -8.20
C ARG A 137 7.80 8.93 -6.80
N ALA A 138 8.26 7.98 -6.00
CA ALA A 138 7.83 7.81 -4.61
C ALA A 138 8.13 9.07 -3.78
N LYS A 139 9.33 9.63 -3.94
CA LYS A 139 9.72 10.88 -3.27
C LYS A 139 8.84 12.05 -3.69
N ALA A 140 8.66 12.27 -4.99
CA ALA A 140 7.85 13.37 -5.51
C ALA A 140 6.38 13.27 -5.02
N PHE A 141 5.81 12.06 -5.01
CA PHE A 141 4.48 11.83 -4.47
C PHE A 141 4.41 12.18 -2.98
N LEU A 142 5.34 11.69 -2.17
CA LEU A 142 5.35 11.92 -0.73
C LEU A 142 5.49 13.42 -0.39
N GLU A 143 6.40 14.12 -1.05
CA GLU A 143 6.62 15.57 -0.85
C GLU A 143 5.35 16.37 -1.18
N ARG A 144 4.66 16.06 -2.26
CA ARG A 144 3.41 16.71 -2.66
C ARG A 144 2.30 16.46 -1.62
N GLU A 145 2.14 15.22 -1.17
CA GLU A 145 1.09 14.86 -0.22
C GLU A 145 1.34 15.44 1.18
N VAL A 146 2.58 15.43 1.66
CA VAL A 146 2.94 16.05 2.95
C VAL A 146 2.71 17.56 2.92
N SER A 147 3.06 18.24 1.81
CA SER A 147 2.81 19.68 1.65
C SER A 147 1.31 19.99 1.65
N SER A 148 0.50 19.17 0.98
CA SER A 148 -0.96 19.31 0.96
C SER A 148 -1.61 19.11 2.32
N GLN A 149 -1.10 18.19 3.14
CA GLN A 149 -1.60 17.97 4.50
C GLN A 149 -1.29 19.16 5.42
N LYS A 150 -0.08 19.73 5.35
CA LYS A 150 0.28 20.93 6.10
C LYS A 150 -0.63 22.11 5.78
N ALA A 151 -0.95 22.33 4.51
CA ALA A 151 -1.85 23.41 4.09
C ALA A 151 -3.27 23.28 4.66
N ARG A 152 -3.80 22.04 4.77
CA ARG A 152 -5.13 21.76 5.34
C ARG A 152 -5.18 21.86 6.86
N GLY A 153 -4.08 21.59 7.56
CA GLY A 153 -3.99 21.67 9.02
C GLY A 153 -3.79 23.09 9.56
N SER A 154 -3.58 24.07 8.68
CA SER A 154 -3.37 25.47 9.03
C SER A 154 -4.63 26.36 8.80
N SER A 155 -5.75 25.74 8.46
CA SER A 155 -7.06 26.39 8.28
C SER A 155 -8.02 25.98 9.38
#